data_66b6eee849ede7d300519788034b653e
#
_entry.id   66b6eee849ede7d300519788034b653e
#
_cell.length_a   1.000
_cell.length_b   1.000
_cell.length_c   1.000
_cell.angle_alpha   90.00
_cell.angle_beta   90.00
_cell.angle_gamma   90.00
#
_symmetry.space_group_name_H-M   'P 1'
#
loop_
_entity.id
_entity.type
_entity.pdbx_description
1 polymer ?
#
loop_
_entity_poly.entity_id
_entity_poly.type
_entity_poly.pdbx_seq_one_letter_code
_entity_poly.pdbx_strand_id
1 'polypeptide(L)'
;MYEVYTDGSCLGNPGRGGWGVVSDNFKLCAGQPNTTNNQMEMTAVVKALEECLHRNYLDVRIYTDSNYVKQGITQWIHNWKKNGWKTSSGGDVKNKELWIQIDTLQGQMKKVEWKWVKAHNGNPLNEEVDKLARSCAEKNV
;
A
#
# COMPACT_ATOMS: atom_id res chain seq x y z
N MET A 1 8.68 16.95 4.80
CA MET A 1 8.27 15.55 4.53
C MET A 1 7.00 15.55 3.71
N TYR A 2 7.04 14.89 2.57
CA TYR A 2 5.90 14.86 1.64
C TYR A 2 4.87 13.82 2.10
N GLU A 3 3.60 14.20 2.17
CA GLU A 3 2.55 13.34 2.71
C GLU A 3 1.72 12.71 1.61
N VAL A 4 1.50 11.40 1.69
CA VAL A 4 0.77 10.62 0.70
C VAL A 4 -0.19 9.66 1.41
N TYR A 5 -1.43 9.63 0.95
CA TYR A 5 -2.46 8.74 1.46
C TYR A 5 -2.68 7.57 0.50
N THR A 6 -2.78 6.37 1.02
CA THR A 6 -2.95 5.15 0.22
C THR A 6 -4.15 4.37 0.73
N ASP A 7 -4.84 3.67 -0.18
CA ASP A 7 -5.92 2.77 0.20
C ASP A 7 -6.15 1.72 -0.87
N GLY A 8 -6.72 0.61 -0.45
CA GLY A 8 -7.13 -0.47 -1.34
C GLY A 8 -8.56 -0.88 -1.06
N SER A 9 -9.24 -1.35 -2.08
CA SER A 9 -10.63 -1.77 -1.98
C SER A 9 -10.83 -3.04 -2.81
N CYS A 10 -11.69 -3.94 -2.33
CA CYS A 10 -12.00 -5.18 -3.05
C CYS A 10 -13.49 -5.44 -2.93
N LEU A 11 -14.16 -5.64 -4.06
CA LEU A 11 -15.62 -5.82 -4.10
C LEU A 11 -16.04 -7.23 -3.73
N GLY A 12 -15.12 -8.17 -3.75
CA GLY A 12 -15.26 -9.52 -3.24
C GLY A 12 -13.88 -9.95 -2.84
N ASN A 13 -13.70 -10.73 -1.81
CA ASN A 13 -12.36 -11.03 -1.32
C ASN A 13 -12.09 -12.54 -1.39
N PRO A 14 -11.58 -13.09 -2.53
CA PRO A 14 -11.08 -12.38 -3.71
C PRO A 14 -12.16 -11.88 -4.65
N GLY A 15 -11.80 -10.94 -5.53
CA GLY A 15 -12.70 -10.38 -6.51
C GLY A 15 -12.11 -9.16 -7.19
N ARG A 16 -12.96 -8.35 -7.83
CA ARG A 16 -12.52 -7.11 -8.43
C ARG A 16 -12.07 -6.14 -7.35
N GLY A 17 -10.96 -5.49 -7.58
CA GLY A 17 -10.42 -4.52 -6.63
C GLY A 17 -9.87 -3.30 -7.29
N GLY A 18 -9.48 -2.33 -6.47
CA GLY A 18 -8.83 -1.11 -6.91
C GLY A 18 -7.95 -0.56 -5.81
N TRP A 19 -6.97 0.22 -6.22
CA TRP A 19 -6.09 0.93 -5.29
C TRP A 19 -6.12 2.41 -5.61
N GLY A 20 -5.83 3.23 -4.60
CA GLY A 20 -5.77 4.66 -4.76
C GLY A 20 -4.62 5.28 -4.01
N VAL A 21 -4.12 6.39 -4.53
CA VAL A 21 -3.07 7.20 -3.93
C VAL A 21 -3.47 8.67 -4.07
N VAL A 22 -3.45 9.41 -2.97
CA VAL A 22 -3.82 10.83 -2.97
C VAL A 22 -2.76 11.64 -2.24
N SER A 23 -2.34 12.72 -2.87
CA SER A 23 -1.44 13.70 -2.27
C SER A 23 -1.82 15.09 -2.78
N ASP A 24 -1.11 16.12 -2.33
CA ASP A 24 -1.39 17.49 -2.77
C ASP A 24 -1.13 17.69 -4.26
N ASN A 25 -0.15 16.99 -4.82
CA ASN A 25 0.30 17.23 -6.19
C ASN A 25 -0.14 16.18 -7.18
N PHE A 26 -0.65 15.04 -6.71
CA PHE A 26 -1.07 13.98 -7.64
C PHE A 26 -2.09 13.05 -7.01
N LYS A 27 -2.86 12.41 -7.86
CA LYS A 27 -3.82 11.36 -7.50
C LYS A 27 -3.69 10.24 -8.51
N LEU A 28 -3.61 9.00 -8.03
CA LEU A 28 -3.49 7.83 -8.87
C LEU A 28 -4.52 6.79 -8.45
N CYS A 29 -5.03 6.04 -9.39
CA CYS A 29 -5.82 4.86 -9.07
C CYS A 29 -5.85 3.90 -10.27
N ALA A 30 -6.13 2.65 -9.99
CA ALA A 30 -6.39 1.67 -11.04
C ALA A 30 -7.17 0.52 -10.43
N GLY A 31 -7.82 -0.25 -11.30
CA GLY A 31 -8.56 -1.44 -10.91
C GLY A 31 -7.81 -2.71 -11.28
N GLN A 32 -8.22 -3.82 -10.67
CA GLN A 32 -7.67 -5.13 -10.97
C GLN A 32 -8.79 -6.16 -10.92
N PRO A 33 -8.90 -7.05 -11.94
CA PRO A 33 -10.08 -7.90 -12.06
C PRO A 33 -10.16 -9.03 -11.02
N ASN A 34 -9.03 -9.49 -10.50
CA ASN A 34 -9.00 -10.60 -9.56
C ASN A 34 -7.90 -10.38 -8.55
N THR A 35 -8.26 -9.98 -7.33
CA THR A 35 -7.29 -9.61 -6.32
C THR A 35 -7.91 -9.76 -4.92
N THR A 36 -7.17 -9.36 -3.90
CA THR A 36 -7.63 -9.33 -2.52
C THR A 36 -7.48 -7.95 -1.93
N ASN A 37 -8.18 -7.69 -0.84
CA ASN A 37 -8.07 -6.41 -0.16
C ASN A 37 -6.64 -6.10 0.26
N ASN A 38 -5.94 -7.08 0.85
CA ASN A 38 -4.56 -6.89 1.27
C ASN A 38 -3.63 -6.58 0.09
N GLN A 39 -3.82 -7.25 -1.05
CA GLN A 39 -3.03 -6.98 -2.24
C GLN A 39 -3.24 -5.56 -2.76
N MET A 40 -4.47 -5.06 -2.70
CA MET A 40 -4.76 -3.69 -3.14
C MET A 40 -4.17 -2.65 -2.19
N GLU A 41 -4.22 -2.90 -0.89
CA GLU A 41 -3.56 -2.02 0.08
C GLU A 41 -2.06 -1.95 -0.16
N MET A 42 -1.43 -3.10 -0.39
CA MET A 42 0.01 -3.15 -0.67
C MET A 42 0.37 -2.51 -2.00
N THR A 43 -0.46 -2.74 -3.02
CA THR A 43 -0.23 -2.15 -4.35
C THR A 43 -0.31 -0.63 -4.28
N ALA A 44 -1.24 -0.08 -3.51
CA ALA A 44 -1.32 1.37 -3.29
C ALA A 44 -0.01 1.91 -2.72
N VAL A 45 0.57 1.23 -1.74
CA VAL A 45 1.86 1.64 -1.16
C VAL A 45 2.98 1.58 -2.19
N VAL A 46 3.06 0.50 -2.98
CA VAL A 46 4.06 0.37 -4.04
C VAL A 46 3.94 1.52 -5.04
N LYS A 47 2.72 1.81 -5.49
CA LYS A 47 2.50 2.89 -6.47
C LYS A 47 2.81 4.26 -5.88
N ALA A 48 2.50 4.47 -4.60
CA ALA A 48 2.84 5.72 -3.92
C ALA A 48 4.36 5.94 -3.87
N LEU A 49 5.10 4.90 -3.48
CA LEU A 49 6.56 5.00 -3.40
C LEU A 49 7.19 5.17 -4.77
N GLU A 50 6.70 4.45 -5.79
CA GLU A 50 7.19 4.59 -7.15
C GLU A 50 7.00 6.03 -7.66
N GLU A 51 5.84 6.60 -7.45
CA GLU A 51 5.55 7.96 -7.91
C GLU A 51 6.40 8.99 -7.18
N CYS A 52 6.58 8.82 -5.87
CA CYS A 52 7.43 9.72 -5.11
C CYS A 52 8.89 9.66 -5.58
N LEU A 53 9.39 8.47 -5.86
CA LEU A 53 10.75 8.32 -6.41
C LEU A 53 10.87 8.99 -7.78
N HIS A 54 9.88 8.80 -8.64
CA HIS A 54 9.86 9.42 -9.96
C HIS A 54 9.89 10.93 -9.87
N ARG A 55 9.23 11.52 -8.87
CA ARG A 55 9.21 12.96 -8.63
C ARG A 55 10.36 13.47 -7.78
N ASN A 56 11.25 12.55 -7.37
CA ASN A 56 12.39 12.87 -6.49
C ASN A 56 11.95 13.36 -5.10
N TYR A 57 10.83 12.87 -4.62
CA TYR A 57 10.40 13.09 -3.23
C TYR A 57 10.97 11.94 -2.40
N LEU A 58 12.09 12.17 -1.73
CA LEU A 58 12.84 11.10 -1.05
C LEU A 58 12.60 11.04 0.45
N ASP A 59 11.86 11.98 1.00
CA ASP A 59 11.52 12.08 2.42
C ASP A 59 10.00 12.16 2.49
N VAL A 60 9.35 11.02 2.77
CA VAL A 60 7.90 10.89 2.64
C VAL A 60 7.25 10.29 3.87
N ARG A 61 5.99 10.65 4.07
CA ARG A 61 5.12 10.06 5.08
C ARG A 61 3.97 9.37 4.37
N ILE A 62 3.85 8.07 4.59
CA ILE A 62 2.79 7.25 3.97
C ILE A 62 1.70 7.01 5.00
N TYR A 63 0.47 7.35 4.64
CA TYR A 63 -0.71 7.09 5.47
C TYR A 63 -1.45 5.89 4.93
N THR A 64 -1.76 4.94 5.81
CA THR A 64 -2.56 3.76 5.46
C THR A 64 -3.51 3.43 6.61
N ASP A 65 -4.69 2.91 6.28
CA ASP A 65 -5.59 2.38 7.30
C ASP A 65 -5.47 0.84 7.42
N SER A 66 -4.58 0.24 6.64
CA SER A 66 -4.38 -1.20 6.64
C SER A 66 -3.51 -1.64 7.81
N ASN A 67 -4.10 -2.38 8.73
CA ASN A 67 -3.36 -2.98 9.83
C ASN A 67 -2.38 -4.04 9.33
N TYR A 68 -2.75 -4.77 8.28
CA TYR A 68 -1.90 -5.77 7.64
C TYR A 68 -0.59 -5.14 7.13
N VAL A 69 -0.69 -4.01 6.41
CA VAL A 69 0.49 -3.31 5.90
C VAL A 69 1.34 -2.80 7.06
N LYS A 70 0.70 -2.20 8.06
CA LYS A 70 1.40 -1.67 9.23
C LYS A 70 2.20 -2.76 9.94
N GLN A 71 1.57 -3.90 10.23
CA GLN A 71 2.24 -4.99 10.94
C GLN A 71 3.35 -5.60 10.10
N GLY A 72 3.14 -5.76 8.81
CA GLY A 72 4.15 -6.30 7.93
C GLY A 72 5.41 -5.45 7.90
N ILE A 73 5.25 -4.14 7.79
CA ILE A 73 6.39 -3.23 7.70
C ILE A 73 7.12 -3.09 9.04
N THR A 74 6.38 -3.04 10.15
CA THR A 74 6.98 -2.77 11.45
C THR A 74 7.49 -4.03 12.14
N GLN A 75 6.93 -5.21 11.84
CA GLN A 75 7.24 -6.43 12.57
C GLN A 75 7.71 -7.57 11.66
N TRP A 76 6.89 -7.96 10.69
CA TRP A 76 7.10 -9.21 9.95
C TRP A 76 8.26 -9.16 8.96
N ILE A 77 8.43 -8.04 8.27
CA ILE A 77 9.39 -7.92 7.18
C ILE A 77 10.84 -8.15 7.65
N HIS A 78 11.15 -7.74 8.88
CA HIS A 78 12.50 -7.91 9.44
C HIS A 78 12.84 -9.38 9.60
N ASN A 79 11.91 -10.19 10.08
CA ASN A 79 12.11 -11.62 10.23
C ASN A 79 12.15 -12.32 8.87
N TRP A 80 11.29 -11.93 7.96
CA TRP A 80 11.26 -12.53 6.63
C TRP A 80 12.57 -12.30 5.88
N LYS A 81 13.14 -11.12 5.98
CA LYS A 81 14.43 -10.82 5.34
C LYS A 81 15.53 -11.72 5.88
N LYS A 82 15.54 -11.98 7.17
CA LYS A 82 16.52 -12.88 7.80
C LYS A 82 16.34 -14.33 7.36
N ASN A 83 15.10 -14.73 7.09
CA ASN A 83 14.75 -16.11 6.79
C ASN A 83 14.61 -16.37 5.29
N GLY A 84 15.13 -15.49 4.44
CA GLY A 84 15.06 -15.66 3.00
C GLY A 84 13.64 -15.60 2.44
N TRP A 85 12.74 -14.85 3.09
CA TRP A 85 11.34 -14.70 2.71
C TRP A 85 10.55 -15.98 2.82
N LYS A 86 10.88 -16.81 3.81
CA LYS A 86 10.18 -18.04 4.12
C LYS A 86 9.46 -17.93 5.45
N THR A 87 8.33 -18.63 5.57
CA THR A 87 7.62 -18.76 6.85
C THR A 87 8.34 -19.76 7.74
N SER A 88 7.92 -19.85 9.00
CA SER A 88 8.48 -20.83 9.95
C SER A 88 8.28 -22.26 9.49
N SER A 89 7.27 -22.52 8.68
CA SER A 89 7.03 -23.87 8.12
C SER A 89 7.79 -24.14 6.83
N GLY A 90 8.59 -23.19 6.36
CA GLY A 90 9.42 -23.35 5.16
C GLY A 90 8.78 -22.95 3.84
N GLY A 91 7.50 -22.54 3.85
CA GLY A 91 6.81 -22.07 2.65
C GLY A 91 7.12 -20.59 2.38
N ASP A 92 6.75 -20.14 1.19
CA ASP A 92 6.92 -18.73 0.85
C ASP A 92 5.97 -17.85 1.65
N VAL A 93 6.43 -16.64 1.99
CA VAL A 93 5.61 -15.63 2.63
C VAL A 93 4.49 -15.22 1.69
N LYS A 94 3.26 -15.11 2.21
CA LYS A 94 2.12 -14.68 1.42
C LYS A 94 2.34 -13.26 0.93
N ASN A 95 2.02 -13.01 -0.35
CA ASN A 95 2.24 -11.71 -1.01
C ASN A 95 3.73 -11.32 -1.03
N LYS A 96 4.60 -12.30 -1.06
CA LYS A 96 6.06 -12.12 -0.99
C LYS A 96 6.57 -11.07 -1.96
N GLU A 97 6.14 -11.12 -3.22
CA GLU A 97 6.64 -10.20 -4.24
C GLU A 97 6.29 -8.75 -3.92
N LEU A 98 5.09 -8.51 -3.42
CA LEU A 98 4.67 -7.17 -3.02
C LEU A 98 5.48 -6.66 -1.83
N TRP A 99 5.75 -7.54 -0.85
CA TRP A 99 6.58 -7.16 0.30
C TRP A 99 8.00 -6.83 -0.13
N ILE A 100 8.57 -7.60 -1.05
CA ILE A 100 9.91 -7.32 -1.58
C ILE A 100 9.94 -6.00 -2.33
N GLN A 101 8.91 -5.70 -3.12
CA GLN A 101 8.81 -4.42 -3.82
C GLN A 101 8.76 -3.25 -2.84
N ILE A 102 7.94 -3.36 -1.79
CA ILE A 102 7.85 -2.31 -0.77
C ILE A 102 9.20 -2.10 -0.09
N ASP A 103 9.86 -3.18 0.29
CA ASP A 103 11.15 -3.10 0.96
C ASP A 103 12.22 -2.47 0.07
N THR A 104 12.25 -2.86 -1.20
CA THR A 104 13.21 -2.32 -2.17
C THR A 104 12.99 -0.83 -2.40
N LEU A 105 11.73 -0.42 -2.60
CA LEU A 105 11.40 0.98 -2.83
C LEU A 105 11.68 1.83 -1.60
N GLN A 106 11.35 1.32 -0.42
CA GLN A 106 11.63 2.01 0.83
C GLN A 106 13.13 2.24 1.00
N GLY A 107 13.94 1.24 0.62
CA GLY A 107 15.40 1.33 0.69
C GLY A 107 15.99 2.39 -0.23
N GLN A 108 15.27 2.81 -1.27
CA GLN A 108 15.71 3.86 -2.18
C GLN A 108 15.35 5.26 -1.70
N MET A 109 14.55 5.36 -0.66
CA MET A 109 14.18 6.63 -0.06
C MET A 109 15.21 7.06 0.98
N LYS A 110 15.31 8.36 1.24
CA LYS A 110 16.10 8.86 2.36
C LYS A 110 15.40 8.56 3.67
N LYS A 111 14.08 8.75 3.71
CA LYS A 111 13.29 8.50 4.90
C LYS A 111 11.85 8.20 4.53
N VAL A 112 11.29 7.16 5.12
CA VAL A 112 9.86 6.87 5.03
C VAL A 112 9.30 6.77 6.43
N GLU A 113 8.31 7.61 6.73
CA GLU A 113 7.57 7.52 7.97
C GLU A 113 6.22 6.89 7.67
N TRP A 114 5.86 5.88 8.44
CA TRP A 114 4.61 5.17 8.27
C TRP A 114 3.61 5.65 9.31
N LYS A 115 2.44 6.10 8.86
CA LYS A 115 1.36 6.55 9.74
C LYS A 115 0.14 5.67 9.52
N TRP A 116 -0.31 5.03 10.58
CA TRP A 116 -1.57 4.31 10.55
C TRP A 116 -2.68 5.30 10.88
N VAL A 117 -3.72 5.31 10.05
CA VAL A 117 -4.92 6.11 10.28
C VAL A 117 -6.10 5.17 10.44
N LYS A 118 -7.02 5.54 11.34
CA LYS A 118 -8.21 4.73 11.55
C LYS A 118 -9.18 4.96 10.40
N ALA A 119 -9.68 3.86 9.82
CA ALA A 119 -10.65 3.93 8.73
C ALA A 119 -11.91 4.67 9.18
N HIS A 120 -12.45 5.50 8.28
CA HIS A 120 -13.70 6.23 8.50
C HIS A 120 -13.70 7.12 9.75
N ASN A 121 -12.54 7.70 10.05
CA ASN A 121 -12.37 8.54 11.24
C ASN A 121 -12.42 10.04 10.93
N GLY A 122 -13.06 10.43 9.83
CA GLY A 122 -13.26 11.83 9.49
C GLY A 122 -12.06 12.54 8.87
N ASN A 123 -10.98 11.86 8.56
CA ASN A 123 -9.84 12.46 7.88
C ASN A 123 -10.19 12.66 6.40
N PRO A 124 -10.23 13.91 5.89
CA PRO A 124 -10.70 14.17 4.53
C PRO A 124 -9.89 13.46 3.44
N LEU A 125 -8.56 13.42 3.58
CA LEU A 125 -7.72 12.78 2.57
C LEU A 125 -7.82 11.26 2.62
N ASN A 126 -7.98 10.70 3.81
CA ASN A 126 -8.21 9.27 3.96
C ASN A 126 -9.56 8.86 3.35
N GLU A 127 -10.59 9.67 3.54
CA GLU A 127 -11.89 9.42 2.93
C GLU A 127 -11.85 9.59 1.42
N GLU A 128 -11.10 10.56 0.92
CA GLU A 128 -10.95 10.77 -0.52
C GLU A 128 -10.25 9.58 -1.18
N VAL A 129 -9.17 9.08 -0.59
CA VAL A 129 -8.45 7.95 -1.18
C VAL A 129 -9.28 6.66 -1.10
N ASP A 130 -10.09 6.50 -0.06
CA ASP A 130 -11.01 5.37 0.06
C ASP A 130 -12.04 5.38 -1.09
N LYS A 131 -12.64 6.53 -1.34
CA LYS A 131 -13.59 6.67 -2.44
C LYS A 131 -12.92 6.43 -3.79
N LEU A 132 -11.71 6.92 -3.98
CA LEU A 132 -10.97 6.75 -5.21
C LEU A 132 -10.66 5.29 -5.49
N ALA A 133 -10.17 4.56 -4.50
CA ALA A 133 -9.86 3.14 -4.63
C ALA A 133 -11.13 2.34 -4.95
N ARG A 134 -12.21 2.62 -4.25
CA ARG A 134 -13.49 1.94 -4.47
C ARG A 134 -14.05 2.23 -5.85
N SER A 135 -13.98 3.48 -6.29
CA SER A 135 -14.44 3.88 -7.62
C SER A 135 -13.67 3.14 -8.72
N CYS A 136 -12.34 3.01 -8.56
CA CYS A 136 -11.54 2.28 -9.54
C CYS A 136 -11.83 0.78 -9.51
N ALA A 137 -12.13 0.22 -8.34
CA ALA A 137 -12.55 -1.18 -8.24
C ALA A 137 -13.85 -1.43 -9.00
N GLU A 138 -14.81 -0.50 -8.88
CA GLU A 138 -16.10 -0.62 -9.53
C GLU A 138 -16.02 -0.45 -11.05
N LYS A 139 -15.13 0.42 -11.52
CA LYS A 139 -14.95 0.71 -12.95
C LYS A 139 -14.13 -0.34 -13.69
N ASN A 140 -13.43 -1.17 -12.97
CA ASN A 140 -12.58 -2.18 -13.57
C ASN A 140 -13.43 -3.35 -14.04
N VAL A 141 -13.68 -3.42 -15.29
CA VAL A 141 -14.50 -4.45 -15.92
C VAL A 141 -13.64 -5.34 -16.79
#